data_56813b0e1a69fdb1a8b945f553862a22
#
_entry.id   56813b0e1a69fdb1a8b945f553862a22
#
_cell.length_a   1.000
_cell.length_b   1.000
_cell.length_c   1.000
_cell.angle_alpha   90.00
_cell.angle_beta   90.00
_cell.angle_gamma   90.00
#
_symmetry.space_group_name_H-M   'P 1'
#
loop_
_entity.id
_entity.type
_entity.pdbx_description
1 polymer ?
#
loop_
_entity_poly.entity_id
_entity_poly.type
_entity_poly.pdbx_seq_one_letter_code
_entity_poly.pdbx_strand_id
1 'polypeptide(L)'
;MAVLQKSFEQRRELRDPGLIRAIFSSTWLAPLWLVARLYLGYQWLMAGSHKVWGSGRWIAVSGPDGLPLQSFWQRAVAVPAQGSAAIKYDWYRKFLTFMLDHGWYHWFSWVIALGETTVGILLIVGAFAGLAALAGAFLNFNFMLAGSASINPVLFIIALLILFGWKVAGWIGVDRWLLPALGTPWQPGPVFRRVLKGRVPTKSVRCVRCRSTPQDRRHPRTTA
;
A
#
# COMPACT_ATOMS: atom_id res chain seq x y z
N MET A 1 -33.00 -22.99 11.87
CA MET A 1 -32.37 -21.94 11.02
C MET A 1 -32.05 -20.65 11.77
N ALA A 2 -32.94 -20.11 12.62
CA ALA A 2 -32.69 -18.86 13.38
C ALA A 2 -31.52 -18.94 14.40
N VAL A 3 -31.20 -20.11 14.95
CA VAL A 3 -30.11 -20.29 15.93
C VAL A 3 -28.74 -20.20 15.25
N LEU A 4 -28.60 -20.70 14.02
CA LEU A 4 -27.37 -20.61 13.25
C LEU A 4 -27.10 -19.17 12.77
N GLN A 5 -28.14 -18.42 12.48
CA GLN A 5 -28.02 -17.02 12.05
C GLN A 5 -27.50 -16.11 13.17
N LYS A 6 -27.95 -16.34 14.44
CA LYS A 6 -27.44 -15.64 15.62
C LYS A 6 -25.95 -15.94 15.95
N SER A 7 -25.46 -17.13 15.61
CA SER A 7 -24.04 -17.48 15.80
C SER A 7 -23.10 -16.77 14.83
N PHE A 8 -23.57 -16.35 13.65
CA PHE A 8 -22.77 -15.59 12.70
C PHE A 8 -22.73 -14.08 13.03
N GLU A 9 -23.71 -13.55 13.74
CA GLU A 9 -23.74 -12.15 14.16
C GLU A 9 -22.83 -11.85 15.35
N GLN A 10 -22.43 -12.83 16.12
CA GLN A 10 -21.48 -12.71 17.23
C GLN A 10 -20.02 -12.97 16.79
N ARG A 11 -19.62 -12.63 15.58
CA ARG A 11 -18.20 -12.46 15.31
C ARG A 11 -17.74 -11.26 16.11
N ARG A 12 -17.17 -11.53 17.29
CA ARG A 12 -16.44 -10.52 18.05
C ARG A 12 -15.38 -9.97 17.12
N GLU A 13 -15.56 -8.76 16.64
CA GLU A 13 -14.47 -8.03 15.99
C GLU A 13 -13.31 -8.03 16.98
N LEU A 14 -12.20 -8.66 16.59
CA LEU A 14 -10.98 -8.62 17.36
C LEU A 14 -10.52 -7.16 17.35
N ARG A 15 -10.61 -6.50 18.50
CA ARG A 15 -10.14 -5.13 18.64
C ARG A 15 -8.62 -5.17 18.83
N ASP A 16 -7.92 -4.40 18.03
CA ASP A 16 -6.49 -4.22 18.20
C ASP A 16 -6.17 -3.76 19.63
N PRO A 17 -5.09 -4.28 20.23
CA PRO A 17 -4.58 -3.79 21.50
C PRO A 17 -4.41 -2.27 21.46
N GLY A 18 -4.67 -1.60 22.61
CA GLY A 18 -4.64 -0.14 22.69
C GLY A 18 -3.36 0.51 22.17
N LEU A 19 -2.21 -0.13 22.41
CA LEU A 19 -0.91 0.34 21.92
C LEU A 19 -0.81 0.29 20.39
N ILE A 20 -1.20 -0.83 19.77
CA ILE A 20 -1.17 -1.00 18.31
C ILE A 20 -2.09 0.04 17.67
N ARG A 21 -3.29 0.22 18.21
CA ARG A 21 -4.23 1.22 17.71
C ARG A 21 -3.70 2.65 17.90
N ALA A 22 -3.00 2.94 19.01
CA ALA A 22 -2.39 4.24 19.21
C ALA A 22 -1.29 4.52 18.18
N ILE A 23 -0.46 3.53 17.85
CA ILE A 23 0.64 3.69 16.90
C ILE A 23 0.13 3.80 15.46
N PHE A 24 -0.76 2.90 15.02
CA PHE A 24 -1.15 2.76 13.62
C PHE A 24 -2.47 3.44 13.23
N SER A 25 -3.21 3.98 14.21
CA SER A 25 -4.53 4.59 13.94
C SER A 25 -4.70 5.97 14.59
N SER A 26 -3.75 6.45 15.39
CA SER A 26 -3.84 7.76 16.04
C SER A 26 -3.14 8.84 15.22
N THR A 27 -3.86 9.90 14.90
CA THR A 27 -3.33 11.07 14.18
C THR A 27 -2.31 11.87 14.98
N TRP A 28 -2.22 11.63 16.30
CA TRP A 28 -1.23 12.27 17.16
C TRP A 28 0.21 11.88 16.79
N LEU A 29 0.41 10.65 16.29
CA LEU A 29 1.70 10.18 15.79
C LEU A 29 1.95 10.49 14.30
N ALA A 30 1.06 11.23 13.64
CA ALA A 30 1.23 11.61 12.24
C ALA A 30 2.56 12.32 11.94
N PRO A 31 3.14 13.18 12.82
CA PRO A 31 4.46 13.77 12.56
C PRO A 31 5.59 12.72 12.52
N LEU A 32 5.54 11.69 13.37
CA LEU A 32 6.52 10.58 13.34
C LEU A 32 6.44 9.82 12.02
N TRP A 33 5.23 9.52 11.59
CA TRP A 33 4.98 8.87 10.29
C TRP A 33 5.41 9.73 9.10
N LEU A 34 5.26 11.05 9.21
CA LEU A 34 5.77 11.99 8.21
C LEU A 34 7.29 11.87 8.07
N VAL A 35 8.02 11.88 9.18
CA VAL A 35 9.50 11.76 9.16
C VAL A 35 9.93 10.43 8.54
N ALA A 36 9.33 9.31 8.97
CA ALA A 36 9.62 7.99 8.40
C ALA A 36 9.36 7.94 6.89
N ARG A 37 8.24 8.52 6.44
CA ARG A 37 7.84 8.59 5.05
C ARG A 37 8.78 9.48 4.21
N LEU A 38 9.15 10.65 4.73
CA LEU A 38 10.07 11.56 4.04
C LEU A 38 11.47 10.93 3.92
N TYR A 39 11.95 10.27 4.98
CA TYR A 39 13.21 9.54 4.93
C TYR A 39 13.19 8.43 3.87
N LEU A 40 12.17 7.57 3.90
CA LEU A 40 12.03 6.49 2.92
C LEU A 40 11.87 7.04 1.50
N GLY A 41 11.06 8.08 1.32
CA GLY A 41 10.83 8.72 0.03
C GLY A 41 12.09 9.37 -0.53
N TYR A 42 12.89 10.02 0.31
CA TYR A 42 14.18 10.58 -0.06
C TYR A 42 15.15 9.49 -0.56
N GLN A 43 15.28 8.39 0.17
CA GLN A 43 16.16 7.27 -0.24
C GLN A 43 15.75 6.71 -1.61
N TRP A 44 14.46 6.49 -1.84
CA TRP A 44 13.94 6.02 -3.12
C TRP A 44 14.13 7.04 -4.24
N LEU A 45 13.87 8.32 -3.97
CA LEU A 45 14.04 9.37 -4.97
C LEU A 45 15.52 9.50 -5.37
N MET A 46 16.45 9.46 -4.42
CA MET A 46 17.88 9.48 -4.70
C MET A 46 18.31 8.25 -5.51
N ALA A 47 17.90 7.05 -5.09
CA ALA A 47 18.22 5.82 -5.81
C ALA A 47 17.70 5.83 -7.27
N GLY A 48 16.45 6.24 -7.46
CA GLY A 48 15.84 6.34 -8.78
C GLY A 48 16.45 7.44 -9.64
N SER A 49 16.69 8.63 -9.07
CA SER A 49 17.28 9.77 -9.81
C SER A 49 18.70 9.44 -10.31
N HIS A 50 19.51 8.77 -9.51
CA HIS A 50 20.83 8.31 -9.96
C HIS A 50 20.77 7.34 -11.13
N LYS A 51 19.73 6.48 -11.16
CA LYS A 51 19.51 5.54 -12.27
C LYS A 51 18.94 6.20 -13.52
N VAL A 52 18.25 7.34 -13.39
CA VAL A 52 17.68 8.09 -14.52
C VAL A 52 18.67 9.10 -15.08
N TRP A 53 19.30 9.93 -14.23
CA TRP A 53 20.13 11.07 -14.64
C TRP A 53 21.60 10.98 -14.22
N GLY A 54 21.97 10.05 -13.32
CA GLY A 54 23.32 9.93 -12.78
C GLY A 54 24.35 9.39 -13.79
N SER A 55 25.62 9.37 -13.39
CA SER A 55 26.72 8.81 -14.19
C SER A 55 26.59 7.29 -14.41
N GLY A 56 25.90 6.58 -13.51
CA GLY A 56 25.61 5.16 -13.62
C GLY A 56 24.18 4.90 -14.11
N ARG A 57 23.70 5.65 -15.09
CA ARG A 57 22.34 5.51 -15.63
C ARG A 57 22.01 4.07 -16.02
N TRP A 58 20.86 3.59 -15.55
CA TRP A 58 20.36 2.27 -15.94
C TRP A 58 19.55 2.32 -17.24
N ILE A 59 19.12 3.52 -17.63
CA ILE A 59 18.34 3.75 -18.82
C ILE A 59 19.23 4.30 -19.93
N ALA A 60 19.10 3.75 -21.12
CA ALA A 60 19.54 4.30 -22.39
C ALA A 60 21.04 4.30 -22.74
N VAL A 61 21.96 3.72 -21.99
CA VAL A 61 23.37 3.70 -22.40
C VAL A 61 23.94 2.30 -22.23
N SER A 62 24.24 1.63 -23.35
CA SER A 62 25.11 0.47 -23.36
C SER A 62 26.56 0.98 -23.25
N GLY A 63 27.16 0.79 -22.08
CA GLY A 63 28.61 0.95 -21.93
C GLY A 63 29.36 -0.25 -22.48
N PRO A 64 30.72 -0.23 -22.46
CA PRO A 64 31.56 -1.36 -22.89
C PRO A 64 31.23 -2.66 -22.12
N ASP A 65 30.71 -2.56 -20.90
CA ASP A 65 30.32 -3.68 -20.04
C ASP A 65 28.80 -4.04 -20.13
N GLY A 66 28.10 -3.54 -21.14
CA GLY A 66 26.65 -3.72 -21.28
C GLY A 66 25.82 -2.73 -20.44
N LEU A 67 24.52 -3.02 -20.25
CA LEU A 67 23.66 -2.21 -19.41
C LEU A 67 23.95 -2.47 -17.92
N PRO A 68 23.91 -1.46 -17.03
CA PRO A 68 24.20 -1.64 -15.62
C PRO A 68 23.32 -2.68 -14.93
N LEU A 69 22.03 -2.80 -15.30
CA LEU A 69 21.16 -3.85 -14.79
C LEU A 69 21.58 -5.24 -15.26
N GLN A 70 22.02 -5.38 -16.52
CA GLN A 70 22.55 -6.63 -17.04
C GLN A 70 23.76 -7.07 -16.22
N SER A 71 24.74 -6.19 -16.04
CA SER A 71 25.94 -6.46 -15.24
C SER A 71 25.62 -6.77 -13.78
N PHE A 72 24.60 -6.10 -13.21
CA PHE A 72 24.12 -6.40 -11.85
C PHE A 72 23.54 -7.81 -11.76
N TRP A 73 22.66 -8.20 -12.69
CA TRP A 73 22.08 -9.55 -12.70
C TRP A 73 23.12 -10.63 -12.97
N GLN A 74 24.04 -10.40 -13.90
CA GLN A 74 25.15 -11.34 -14.18
C GLN A 74 25.98 -11.62 -12.93
N ARG A 75 26.35 -10.57 -12.17
CA ARG A 75 27.06 -10.75 -10.90
C ARG A 75 26.22 -11.44 -9.85
N ALA A 76 24.91 -11.16 -9.80
CA ALA A 76 24.00 -11.75 -8.82
C ALA A 76 23.82 -13.27 -9.03
N VAL A 77 23.67 -13.72 -10.29
CA VAL A 77 23.50 -15.15 -10.62
C VAL A 77 24.78 -15.95 -10.58
N ALA A 78 25.95 -15.29 -10.65
CA ALA A 78 27.24 -15.95 -10.64
C ALA A 78 27.44 -16.80 -9.37
N VAL A 79 27.94 -18.00 -9.56
CA VAL A 79 28.36 -18.89 -8.47
C VAL A 79 29.89 -18.90 -8.45
N PRO A 80 30.51 -18.23 -7.45
CA PRO A 80 31.95 -18.20 -7.38
C PRO A 80 32.56 -19.58 -7.07
N ALA A 81 33.74 -19.87 -7.59
CA ALA A 81 34.45 -21.12 -7.30
C ALA A 81 34.82 -21.21 -5.79
N GLN A 82 35.04 -20.09 -5.14
CA GLN A 82 35.31 -19.99 -3.70
C GLN A 82 34.37 -18.95 -3.08
N GLY A 83 33.89 -19.21 -1.87
CA GLY A 83 32.93 -18.35 -1.17
C GLY A 83 31.48 -18.75 -1.40
N SER A 84 30.55 -17.83 -1.06
CA SER A 84 29.13 -18.08 -1.17
C SER A 84 28.50 -17.27 -2.29
N ALA A 85 27.60 -17.92 -3.05
CA ALA A 85 26.80 -17.21 -4.06
C ALA A 85 25.98 -16.07 -3.44
N ALA A 86 25.82 -14.96 -4.17
CA ALA A 86 25.03 -13.82 -3.74
C ALA A 86 23.56 -14.22 -3.56
N ILE A 87 22.99 -14.94 -4.53
CA ILE A 87 21.64 -15.47 -4.44
C ILE A 87 21.67 -16.80 -3.70
N LYS A 88 20.94 -16.88 -2.57
CA LYS A 88 20.82 -18.09 -1.74
C LYS A 88 19.74 -19.05 -2.23
N TYR A 89 18.74 -18.57 -2.95
CA TYR A 89 17.58 -19.35 -3.40
C TYR A 89 17.69 -19.71 -4.87
N ASP A 90 17.78 -21.02 -5.17
CA ASP A 90 17.94 -21.51 -6.55
C ASP A 90 16.78 -21.13 -7.48
N TRP A 91 15.56 -21.08 -6.98
CA TRP A 91 14.41 -20.65 -7.77
C TRP A 91 14.56 -19.19 -8.25
N TYR A 92 15.09 -18.31 -7.40
CA TYR A 92 15.28 -16.90 -7.75
C TYR A 92 16.48 -16.72 -8.71
N ARG A 93 17.54 -17.52 -8.54
CA ARG A 93 18.66 -17.55 -9.48
C ARG A 93 18.18 -17.98 -10.87
N LYS A 94 17.42 -19.08 -10.97
CA LYS A 94 16.84 -19.54 -12.24
C LYS A 94 15.95 -18.48 -12.87
N PHE A 95 15.14 -17.78 -12.08
CA PHE A 95 14.29 -16.70 -12.56
C PHE A 95 15.12 -15.55 -13.15
N LEU A 96 16.17 -15.07 -12.46
CA LEU A 96 17.03 -14.01 -12.99
C LEU A 96 17.84 -14.47 -14.21
N THR A 97 18.31 -15.72 -14.25
CA THR A 97 19.00 -16.29 -15.42
C THR A 97 18.05 -16.29 -16.62
N PHE A 98 16.80 -16.74 -16.43
CA PHE A 98 15.80 -16.69 -17.48
C PHE A 98 15.60 -15.26 -18.02
N MET A 99 15.51 -14.26 -17.13
CA MET A 99 15.36 -12.87 -17.55
C MET A 99 16.59 -12.34 -18.31
N LEU A 100 17.82 -12.76 -17.93
CA LEU A 100 19.06 -12.44 -18.60
C LEU A 100 19.08 -13.04 -20.02
N ASP A 101 18.78 -14.33 -20.16
CA ASP A 101 18.82 -15.06 -21.44
C ASP A 101 17.82 -14.49 -22.46
N HIS A 102 16.70 -13.92 -21.97
CA HIS A 102 15.70 -13.27 -22.83
C HIS A 102 15.91 -11.77 -23.02
N GLY A 103 17.01 -11.20 -22.49
CA GLY A 103 17.32 -9.78 -22.65
C GLY A 103 16.36 -8.81 -21.97
N TRP A 104 15.61 -9.27 -20.93
CA TRP A 104 14.60 -8.44 -20.27
C TRP A 104 15.18 -7.26 -19.51
N TYR A 105 16.47 -7.24 -19.23
CA TYR A 105 17.16 -6.12 -18.61
C TYR A 105 17.00 -4.80 -19.39
N HIS A 106 16.74 -4.83 -20.70
CA HIS A 106 16.52 -3.63 -21.50
C HIS A 106 15.33 -2.80 -21.03
N TRP A 107 14.18 -3.42 -20.87
CA TRP A 107 12.96 -2.71 -20.43
C TRP A 107 12.81 -2.68 -18.90
N PHE A 108 13.32 -3.70 -18.21
CA PHE A 108 13.27 -3.75 -16.74
C PHE A 108 14.09 -2.64 -16.09
N SER A 109 15.18 -2.20 -16.70
CA SER A 109 15.96 -1.05 -16.22
C SER A 109 15.12 0.23 -16.14
N TRP A 110 14.21 0.45 -17.12
CA TRP A 110 13.25 1.53 -17.09
C TRP A 110 12.22 1.37 -15.98
N VAL A 111 11.67 0.17 -15.85
CA VAL A 111 10.66 -0.13 -14.81
C VAL A 111 11.23 0.10 -13.42
N ILE A 112 12.45 -0.34 -13.15
CA ILE A 112 13.09 -0.15 -11.83
C ILE A 112 13.40 1.33 -11.62
N ALA A 113 14.08 2.00 -12.55
CA ALA A 113 14.50 3.38 -12.38
C ALA A 113 13.31 4.34 -12.21
N LEU A 114 12.28 4.20 -13.05
CA LEU A 114 11.05 5.00 -12.93
C LEU A 114 10.21 4.59 -11.74
N GLY A 115 10.16 3.30 -11.42
CA GLY A 115 9.45 2.77 -10.25
C GLY A 115 10.01 3.33 -8.96
N GLU A 116 11.32 3.30 -8.75
CA GLU A 116 12.00 3.90 -7.59
C GLU A 116 11.73 5.40 -7.49
N THR A 117 11.87 6.13 -8.61
CA THR A 117 11.62 7.56 -8.66
C THR A 117 10.16 7.87 -8.30
N THR A 118 9.21 7.13 -8.87
CA THR A 118 7.77 7.30 -8.61
C THR A 118 7.43 7.00 -7.15
N VAL A 119 7.94 5.90 -6.60
CA VAL A 119 7.79 5.55 -5.18
C VAL A 119 8.32 6.68 -4.30
N GLY A 120 9.51 7.20 -4.61
CA GLY A 120 10.10 8.32 -3.89
C GLY A 120 9.21 9.57 -3.88
N ILE A 121 8.73 9.99 -5.05
CA ILE A 121 7.84 11.15 -5.21
C ILE A 121 6.53 10.95 -4.45
N LEU A 122 5.87 9.79 -4.62
CA LEU A 122 4.59 9.50 -3.97
C LEU A 122 4.72 9.49 -2.45
N LEU A 123 5.82 8.95 -1.92
CA LEU A 123 6.10 8.98 -0.48
C LEU A 123 6.36 10.40 0.03
N ILE A 124 7.13 11.23 -0.68
CA ILE A 124 7.41 12.61 -0.27
C ILE A 124 6.13 13.45 -0.27
N VAL A 125 5.35 13.39 -1.35
CA VAL A 125 4.10 14.12 -1.49
C VAL A 125 3.00 13.58 -0.56
N GLY A 126 3.09 12.29 -0.21
CA GLY A 126 2.09 11.60 0.61
C GLY A 126 0.82 11.30 -0.16
N ALA A 127 0.97 10.86 -1.39
CA ALA A 127 -0.11 10.37 -2.23
C ALA A 127 0.01 8.85 -2.35
N PHE A 128 -1.07 8.11 -2.08
CA PHE A 128 -1.07 6.65 -2.04
C PHE A 128 0.07 6.07 -1.19
N ALA A 129 0.34 6.68 -0.01
CA ALA A 129 1.50 6.37 0.82
C ALA A 129 1.62 4.86 1.13
N GLY A 130 0.50 4.18 1.40
CA GLY A 130 0.49 2.73 1.64
C GLY A 130 0.86 1.92 0.40
N LEU A 131 0.33 2.28 -0.78
CA LEU A 131 0.64 1.60 -2.03
C LEU A 131 2.08 1.85 -2.47
N ALA A 132 2.57 3.08 -2.33
CA ALA A 132 3.96 3.43 -2.58
C ALA A 132 4.92 2.67 -1.64
N ALA A 133 4.58 2.56 -0.35
CA ALA A 133 5.35 1.77 0.61
C ALA A 133 5.37 0.27 0.25
N LEU A 134 4.24 -0.28 -0.20
CA LEU A 134 4.16 -1.67 -0.68
C LEU A 134 5.06 -1.90 -1.91
N ALA A 135 5.01 -1.00 -2.88
CA ALA A 135 5.86 -1.07 -4.07
C ALA A 135 7.35 -0.95 -3.70
N GLY A 136 7.70 -0.03 -2.80
CA GLY A 136 9.06 0.11 -2.27
C GLY A 136 9.53 -1.13 -1.51
N ALA A 137 8.67 -1.72 -0.67
CA ALA A 137 8.96 -2.97 0.03
C ALA A 137 9.20 -4.12 -0.96
N PHE A 138 8.40 -4.21 -2.02
CA PHE A 138 8.57 -5.22 -3.07
C PHE A 138 9.91 -5.05 -3.80
N LEU A 139 10.29 -3.83 -4.15
CA LEU A 139 11.59 -3.56 -4.77
C LEU A 139 12.75 -3.92 -3.83
N ASN A 140 12.70 -3.50 -2.55
CA ASN A 140 13.70 -3.86 -1.55
C ASN A 140 13.83 -5.38 -1.39
N PHE A 141 12.70 -6.09 -1.33
CA PHE A 141 12.70 -7.54 -1.21
C PHE A 141 13.43 -8.20 -2.40
N ASN A 142 13.17 -7.75 -3.63
CA ASN A 142 13.87 -8.26 -4.81
C ASN A 142 15.37 -7.94 -4.78
N PHE A 143 15.78 -6.74 -4.37
CA PHE A 143 17.19 -6.41 -4.20
C PHE A 143 17.88 -7.30 -3.16
N MET A 144 17.22 -7.57 -2.03
CA MET A 144 17.75 -8.48 -1.01
C MET A 144 17.85 -9.92 -1.52
N LEU A 145 16.86 -10.41 -2.28
CA LEU A 145 16.94 -11.73 -2.92
C LEU A 145 18.09 -11.83 -3.94
N ALA A 146 18.39 -10.73 -4.64
CA ALA A 146 19.53 -10.63 -5.55
C ALA A 146 20.89 -10.48 -4.82
N GLY A 147 20.92 -10.54 -3.50
CA GLY A 147 22.13 -10.45 -2.68
C GLY A 147 22.59 -9.02 -2.37
N SER A 148 21.82 -8.00 -2.75
CA SER A 148 22.10 -6.59 -2.42
C SER A 148 21.51 -6.24 -1.04
N ALA A 149 22.25 -6.53 0.03
CA ALA A 149 21.80 -6.22 1.39
C ALA A 149 21.88 -4.71 1.68
N SER A 150 23.09 -4.14 1.76
CA SER A 150 23.30 -2.70 2.04
C SER A 150 22.28 -2.14 3.05
N ILE A 151 21.62 -1.03 2.72
CA ILE A 151 20.56 -0.40 3.54
C ILE A 151 19.16 -1.00 3.28
N ASN A 152 19.01 -1.88 2.28
CA ASN A 152 17.71 -2.42 1.87
C ASN A 152 16.89 -3.07 3.00
N PRO A 153 17.46 -3.83 3.95
CA PRO A 153 16.68 -4.39 5.06
C PRO A 153 16.05 -3.32 5.95
N VAL A 154 16.76 -2.22 6.21
CA VAL A 154 16.24 -1.11 7.02
C VAL A 154 15.10 -0.41 6.28
N LEU A 155 15.29 -0.10 5.00
CA LEU A 155 14.24 0.52 4.18
C LEU A 155 13.01 -0.39 4.04
N PHE A 156 13.22 -1.71 3.96
CA PHE A 156 12.15 -2.70 3.93
C PHE A 156 11.29 -2.66 5.20
N ILE A 157 11.94 -2.65 6.38
CA ILE A 157 11.22 -2.56 7.66
C ILE A 157 10.43 -1.25 7.75
N ILE A 158 11.04 -0.12 7.39
CA ILE A 158 10.35 1.18 7.40
C ILE A 158 9.16 1.17 6.43
N ALA A 159 9.31 0.58 5.25
CA ALA A 159 8.24 0.45 4.27
C ALA A 159 7.07 -0.39 4.83
N LEU A 160 7.36 -1.53 5.49
CA LEU A 160 6.33 -2.35 6.13
C LEU A 160 5.61 -1.60 7.27
N LEU A 161 6.34 -0.85 8.09
CA LEU A 161 5.72 -0.02 9.14
C LEU A 161 4.78 1.02 8.53
N ILE A 162 5.20 1.73 7.47
CA ILE A 162 4.35 2.69 6.75
C ILE A 162 3.14 1.98 6.14
N LEU A 163 3.32 0.78 5.58
CA LEU A 163 2.23 -0.02 5.04
C LEU A 163 1.19 -0.37 6.10
N PHE A 164 1.60 -0.79 7.30
CA PHE A 164 0.65 -1.04 8.41
C PHE A 164 0.00 0.24 8.93
N GLY A 165 0.76 1.34 8.97
CA GLY A 165 0.28 2.67 9.38
C GLY A 165 -0.28 3.53 8.24
N TRP A 166 -0.60 2.98 7.08
CA TRP A 166 -0.94 3.71 5.86
C TRP A 166 -1.99 4.80 6.04
N LYS A 167 -2.99 4.57 6.91
CA LYS A 167 -4.06 5.54 7.22
C LYS A 167 -3.54 6.82 7.85
N VAL A 168 -2.50 6.69 8.70
CA VAL A 168 -1.92 7.81 9.45
C VAL A 168 -0.69 8.36 8.74
N ALA A 169 0.07 7.51 8.06
CA ALA A 169 1.27 7.91 7.34
C ALA A 169 0.98 8.94 6.23
N GLY A 170 -0.19 8.84 5.56
CA GLY A 170 -0.65 9.81 4.57
C GLY A 170 -1.37 11.02 5.14
N TRP A 171 -1.63 11.09 6.46
CA TRP A 171 -2.46 12.14 7.08
C TRP A 171 -1.91 13.55 6.88
N ILE A 172 -0.59 13.73 6.97
CA ILE A 172 0.10 14.98 6.62
C ILE A 172 0.61 14.83 5.19
N GLY A 173 -0.29 14.85 4.21
CA GLY A 173 -0.01 14.68 2.79
C GLY A 173 -1.28 14.76 1.95
N VAL A 174 -1.17 14.45 0.67
CA VAL A 174 -2.29 14.44 -0.29
C VAL A 174 -3.34 13.39 0.08
N ASP A 175 -2.94 12.29 0.72
CA ASP A 175 -3.84 11.21 1.14
C ASP A 175 -4.96 11.68 2.08
N ARG A 176 -4.75 12.77 2.81
CA ARG A 176 -5.79 13.37 3.67
C ARG A 176 -7.08 13.71 2.91
N TRP A 177 -6.95 14.10 1.64
CA TRP A 177 -8.09 14.43 0.77
C TRP A 177 -8.38 13.31 -0.22
N LEU A 178 -7.33 12.65 -0.72
CA LEU A 178 -7.43 11.63 -1.75
C LEU A 178 -8.13 10.37 -1.23
N LEU A 179 -7.74 9.85 -0.05
CA LEU A 179 -8.32 8.63 0.50
C LEU A 179 -9.81 8.76 0.81
N PRO A 180 -10.30 9.84 1.48
CA PRO A 180 -11.74 10.02 1.67
C PRO A 180 -12.50 10.20 0.35
N ALA A 181 -11.92 10.82 -0.67
CA ALA A 181 -12.52 10.94 -1.99
C ALA A 181 -12.72 9.58 -2.67
N LEU A 182 -11.76 8.66 -2.50
CA LEU A 182 -11.83 7.28 -2.99
C LEU A 182 -12.68 6.35 -2.11
N GLY A 183 -13.03 6.80 -0.88
CA GLY A 183 -13.92 6.03 0.01
C GLY A 183 -13.22 5.08 0.95
N THR A 184 -12.07 5.47 1.47
CA THR A 184 -11.44 4.69 2.54
C THR A 184 -12.05 5.00 3.92
N PRO A 185 -12.13 3.99 4.78
CA PRO A 185 -11.65 2.62 4.63
C PRO A 185 -12.73 1.62 4.20
N TRP A 186 -13.39 1.63 3.20
CA TRP A 186 -14.39 0.67 2.71
C TRP A 186 -15.80 1.23 2.54
N GLN A 187 -15.95 2.54 2.54
CA GLN A 187 -17.19 3.19 2.15
C GLN A 187 -17.01 3.89 0.81
N PRO A 188 -17.94 3.77 -0.12
CA PRO A 188 -17.83 4.43 -1.42
C PRO A 188 -17.76 5.95 -1.23
N GLY A 189 -16.64 6.54 -1.61
CA GLY A 189 -16.41 7.98 -1.60
C GLY A 189 -17.29 8.73 -2.59
N PRO A 190 -17.26 10.07 -2.58
CA PRO A 190 -18.12 10.88 -3.44
C PRO A 190 -17.95 10.58 -4.94
N VAL A 191 -16.77 10.14 -5.37
CA VAL A 191 -16.48 9.76 -6.75
C VAL A 191 -17.31 8.53 -7.14
N PHE A 192 -17.34 7.51 -6.28
CA PHE A 192 -18.06 6.25 -6.57
C PHE A 192 -19.54 6.31 -6.23
N ARG A 193 -19.97 7.19 -5.31
CA ARG A 193 -21.41 7.37 -4.99
C ARG A 193 -22.22 7.81 -6.21
N ARG A 194 -21.65 8.62 -7.09
CA ARG A 194 -22.36 9.05 -8.33
C ARG A 194 -22.60 7.88 -9.28
N VAL A 195 -21.63 6.98 -9.40
CA VAL A 195 -21.75 5.79 -10.27
C VAL A 195 -22.78 4.81 -9.71
N LEU A 196 -22.82 4.63 -8.38
CA LEU A 196 -23.77 3.72 -7.72
C LEU A 196 -25.20 4.25 -7.69
N LYS A 197 -25.40 5.58 -7.53
CA LYS A 197 -26.74 6.20 -7.57
C LYS A 197 -27.43 6.04 -8.94
N GLY A 198 -26.67 5.97 -10.02
CA GLY A 198 -27.24 5.72 -11.36
C GLY A 198 -27.68 4.27 -11.60
N ARG A 199 -27.35 3.33 -10.71
CA ARG A 199 -27.66 1.90 -10.89
C ARG A 199 -28.76 1.36 -9.96
N VAL A 200 -29.20 2.10 -8.97
CA VAL A 200 -30.26 1.65 -8.06
C VAL A 200 -31.57 2.26 -8.53
N PRO A 201 -32.51 1.48 -9.12
CA PRO A 201 -33.85 1.99 -9.33
C PRO A 201 -34.46 2.28 -7.97
N THR A 202 -34.83 3.53 -7.76
CA THR A 202 -35.60 3.96 -6.59
C THR A 202 -36.95 3.26 -6.57
N LYS A 203 -37.02 2.05 -6.01
CA LYS A 203 -38.31 1.51 -5.55
C LYS A 203 -38.74 2.43 -4.42
N SER A 204 -39.67 3.32 -4.72
CA SER A 204 -40.37 4.10 -3.71
C SER A 204 -41.01 3.14 -2.73
N VAL A 205 -40.40 3.00 -1.54
CA VAL A 205 -41.09 2.37 -0.41
C VAL A 205 -42.17 3.38 -0.03
N ARG A 206 -43.37 3.16 -0.57
CA ARG A 206 -44.58 3.87 -0.19
C ARG A 206 -44.86 3.48 1.25
N CYS A 207 -44.51 4.40 2.17
CA CYS A 207 -44.83 4.26 3.58
C CYS A 207 -46.33 4.07 3.72
N VAL A 208 -46.74 2.84 4.05
CA VAL A 208 -48.14 2.55 4.41
C VAL A 208 -48.42 3.32 5.67
N ARG A 209 -49.28 4.33 5.54
CA ARG A 209 -49.76 5.25 6.55
C ARG A 209 -50.15 4.45 7.79
N CYS A 210 -49.42 4.55 8.89
CA CYS A 210 -49.87 4.13 10.18
C CYS A 210 -51.13 4.94 10.55
N ARG A 211 -52.28 4.31 10.45
CA ARG A 211 -53.54 4.85 10.88
C ARG A 211 -53.55 4.82 12.42
N SER A 212 -53.32 5.96 13.02
CA SER A 212 -53.51 6.16 14.47
C SER A 212 -54.99 6.04 14.79
N THR A 213 -55.37 5.02 15.53
CA THR A 213 -56.69 4.89 16.18
C THR A 213 -56.80 5.90 17.33
N PRO A 214 -57.87 6.68 17.40
CA PRO A 214 -58.09 7.56 18.56
C PRO A 214 -58.44 6.73 19.81
N GLN A 215 -57.64 6.87 20.83
CA GLN A 215 -57.89 6.26 22.14
C GLN A 215 -58.94 7.11 22.88
N ASP A 216 -60.13 6.53 23.00
CA ASP A 216 -61.30 7.07 23.77
C ASP A 216 -60.91 7.18 25.24
N ARG A 217 -60.72 8.42 25.74
CA ARG A 217 -60.56 8.73 27.16
C ARG A 217 -61.93 8.89 27.79
N ARG A 218 -62.48 7.85 28.34
CA ARG A 218 -63.59 7.97 29.29
C ARG A 218 -63.05 7.99 30.73
N HIS A 219 -63.10 9.16 31.35
CA HIS A 219 -62.96 9.30 32.78
C HIS A 219 -64.23 8.80 33.48
N PRO A 220 -64.17 8.01 34.55
CA PRO A 220 -65.23 7.89 35.48
C PRO A 220 -65.08 8.96 36.53
N ARG A 221 -66.14 9.80 36.68
CA ARG A 221 -66.35 10.63 37.86
C ARG A 221 -66.76 9.71 39.02
N THR A 222 -66.08 9.78 40.12
CA THR A 222 -66.53 9.29 41.42
C THR A 222 -67.11 10.45 42.22
N THR A 223 -68.39 10.36 42.53
CA THR A 223 -69.09 11.14 43.56
C THR A 223 -69.20 10.30 44.83
N ALA A 224 -69.01 10.95 45.93
CA ALA A 224 -69.30 10.72 47.34
C ALA A 224 -68.09 10.38 48.18
#